data_48044e6dfa90059de9e6b122ffb6744c
#
_entry.id   48044e6dfa90059de9e6b122ffb6744c
#
_cell.length_a   1.000
_cell.length_b   1.000
_cell.length_c   1.000
_cell.angle_alpha   90.00
_cell.angle_beta   90.00
_cell.angle_gamma   90.00
#
_symmetry.space_group_name_H-M   'P 1'
#
loop_
_entity.id
_entity.type
_entity.pdbx_description
1 polymer ?
#
loop_
_entity_poly.entity_id
_entity_poly.type
_entity_poly.pdbx_seq_one_letter_code
_entity_poly.pdbx_strand_id
1 'polypeptide(L)'
;ERASASARLIRLDGELKANPGQFAMIWLPSVGEKPFSLAGTSPVEFIIEPVGNFSKALCEIEIGSQLTFRAPLGKGFSFKSEKPVLLGGGCGAAPLFFMARTFAELKIESTTIIGAATEDRLIRNENWPSRVLETTDDGTAGFHGNCVQLLEDLLDKEQFDKIYACGPEPMIMALLQLAEKKDIPIEVSLERYMKCGVGLCGHCAVDPEGWLVCTEGPVADLDKCRCLNELGKYHRNAAGKRVDH
;
A
#
# COMPACT_ATOMS: atom_id res chain seq x y z
N GLU A 1 17.72 3.19 -6.69
CA GLU A 1 17.45 4.61 -6.43
C GLU A 1 16.85 4.78 -5.02
N ARG A 2 17.01 5.93 -4.37
CA ARG A 2 16.40 6.20 -3.06
C ARG A 2 15.00 6.76 -3.25
N ALA A 3 14.01 6.15 -2.61
CA ALA A 3 12.64 6.68 -2.52
C ALA A 3 12.44 7.55 -1.25
N SER A 4 13.27 7.31 -0.23
CA SER A 4 13.41 8.15 0.98
C SER A 4 14.78 7.87 1.60
N ALA A 5 15.11 8.47 2.74
CA ALA A 5 16.31 8.09 3.49
C ALA A 5 16.27 6.61 3.92
N SER A 6 15.06 6.10 4.22
CA SER A 6 14.84 4.74 4.71
C SER A 6 14.36 3.74 3.64
N ALA A 7 13.98 4.17 2.43
CA ALA A 7 13.41 3.30 1.40
C ALA A 7 14.18 3.34 0.08
N ARG A 8 14.09 2.25 -0.68
CA ARG A 8 14.67 2.08 -2.01
C ARG A 8 13.60 1.89 -3.06
N LEU A 9 13.76 2.55 -4.20
CA LEU A 9 13.03 2.27 -5.43
C LEU A 9 13.85 1.27 -6.25
N ILE A 10 13.31 0.09 -6.45
CA ILE A 10 13.88 -0.95 -7.32
C ILE A 10 13.13 -0.93 -8.62
N ARG A 11 13.86 -0.77 -9.72
CA ARG A 11 13.35 -0.84 -11.10
C ARG A 11 13.92 -2.05 -11.81
N LEU A 12 13.05 -2.79 -12.47
CA LEU A 12 13.42 -3.94 -13.27
C LEU A 12 13.07 -3.66 -14.72
N ASP A 13 13.98 -3.99 -15.61
CA ASP A 13 13.72 -3.93 -17.04
C ASP A 13 12.60 -4.90 -17.42
N GLY A 14 11.67 -4.43 -18.26
CA GLY A 14 10.54 -5.22 -18.73
C GLY A 14 9.18 -4.63 -18.35
N GLU A 15 8.16 -5.30 -18.84
CA GLU A 15 6.77 -4.88 -18.69
C GLU A 15 5.95 -5.99 -18.02
N LEU A 16 4.98 -5.59 -17.24
CA LEU A 16 4.05 -6.46 -16.55
C LEU A 16 2.61 -5.92 -16.71
N LYS A 17 1.68 -6.76 -17.11
CA LYS A 17 0.26 -6.39 -17.09
C LYS A 17 -0.29 -6.59 -15.68
N ALA A 18 -0.51 -5.52 -14.95
CA ALA A 18 -1.07 -5.55 -13.61
C ALA A 18 -1.87 -4.27 -13.32
N ASN A 19 -2.67 -4.32 -12.26
CA ASN A 19 -3.44 -3.19 -11.76
C ASN A 19 -2.85 -2.69 -10.43
N PRO A 20 -2.95 -1.39 -10.10
CA PRO A 20 -2.61 -0.87 -8.78
C PRO A 20 -3.29 -1.66 -7.65
N GLY A 21 -2.57 -1.90 -6.57
CA GLY A 21 -3.02 -2.74 -5.46
C GLY A 21 -2.67 -4.22 -5.60
N GLN A 22 -2.31 -4.70 -6.80
CA GLN A 22 -1.74 -6.03 -6.97
C GLN A 22 -0.27 -6.05 -6.49
N PHE A 23 0.21 -7.26 -6.19
CA PHE A 23 1.54 -7.47 -5.63
C PHE A 23 2.32 -8.56 -6.38
N ALA A 24 3.60 -8.67 -6.05
CA ALA A 24 4.48 -9.74 -6.47
C ALA A 24 5.01 -10.51 -5.26
N MET A 25 5.20 -11.80 -5.39
CA MET A 25 6.02 -12.60 -4.47
C MET A 25 7.45 -12.60 -5.01
N ILE A 26 8.35 -11.87 -4.36
CA ILE A 26 9.77 -11.79 -4.73
C ILE A 26 10.54 -12.89 -3.99
N TRP A 27 11.34 -13.65 -4.74
CA TRP A 27 12.15 -14.72 -4.20
C TRP A 27 13.65 -14.38 -4.26
N LEU A 28 14.31 -14.55 -3.13
CA LEU A 28 15.77 -14.44 -3.01
C LEU A 28 16.35 -15.81 -2.60
N PRO A 29 17.32 -16.36 -3.35
CA PRO A 29 17.98 -17.61 -2.98
C PRO A 29 18.52 -17.55 -1.56
N SER A 30 18.31 -18.62 -0.80
CA SER A 30 18.77 -18.79 0.60
C SER A 30 18.16 -17.82 1.63
N VAL A 31 17.37 -16.84 1.22
CA VAL A 31 16.71 -15.87 2.10
C VAL A 31 15.21 -16.14 2.24
N GLY A 32 14.54 -16.48 1.12
CA GLY A 32 13.12 -16.82 1.12
C GLY A 32 12.30 -16.07 0.08
N GLU A 33 10.98 -15.98 0.31
CA GLU A 33 10.03 -15.30 -0.58
C GLU A 33 9.10 -14.39 0.24
N LYS A 34 8.85 -13.18 -0.26
CA LYS A 34 8.00 -12.18 0.41
C LYS A 34 7.15 -11.39 -0.58
N PRO A 35 5.93 -10.96 -0.16
CA PRO A 35 5.07 -10.10 -0.96
C PRO A 35 5.53 -8.66 -0.94
N PHE A 36 5.45 -7.99 -2.10
CA PHE A 36 5.65 -6.55 -2.25
C PHE A 36 4.63 -5.99 -3.22
N SER A 37 4.00 -4.88 -2.85
CA SER A 37 3.09 -4.16 -3.72
C SER A 37 3.82 -3.60 -4.94
N LEU A 38 3.19 -3.67 -6.10
CA LEU A 38 3.70 -3.04 -7.32
C LEU A 38 3.56 -1.52 -7.22
N ALA A 39 4.64 -0.80 -7.52
CA ALA A 39 4.68 0.66 -7.64
C ALA A 39 4.63 1.14 -9.09
N GLY A 40 4.81 0.23 -10.04
CA GLY A 40 4.76 0.45 -11.48
C GLY A 40 4.92 -0.83 -12.26
N THR A 41 4.60 -0.78 -13.56
CA THR A 41 4.58 -1.97 -14.44
C THR A 41 5.36 -1.83 -15.73
N SER A 42 5.77 -0.62 -16.10
CA SER A 42 6.59 -0.33 -17.28
C SER A 42 7.47 0.91 -17.01
N PRO A 43 8.68 0.73 -16.47
CA PRO A 43 9.31 -0.48 -15.94
C PRO A 43 8.57 -1.07 -14.73
N VAL A 44 8.86 -2.31 -14.36
CA VAL A 44 8.34 -2.91 -13.13
C VAL A 44 9.05 -2.29 -11.93
N GLU A 45 8.28 -1.74 -10.99
CA GLU A 45 8.81 -0.95 -9.88
C GLU A 45 8.30 -1.46 -8.52
N PHE A 46 9.18 -1.41 -7.52
CA PHE A 46 8.89 -1.69 -6.12
C PHE A 46 9.50 -0.61 -5.23
N ILE A 47 8.78 -0.15 -4.20
CA ILE A 47 9.31 0.69 -3.13
C ILE A 47 9.46 -0.18 -1.89
N ILE A 48 10.67 -0.29 -1.35
CA ILE A 48 11.02 -1.25 -0.31
C ILE A 48 11.75 -0.55 0.83
N GLU A 49 11.21 -0.71 2.04
CA GLU A 49 11.86 -0.31 3.28
C GLU A 49 12.62 -1.51 3.89
N PRO A 50 13.91 -1.37 4.23
CA PRO A 50 14.74 -2.46 4.74
C PRO A 50 14.50 -2.73 6.24
N VAL A 51 13.28 -3.16 6.59
CA VAL A 51 12.87 -3.39 7.99
C VAL A 51 13.26 -4.77 8.54
N GLY A 52 13.43 -5.78 7.67
CA GLY A 52 13.76 -7.15 8.06
C GLY A 52 14.86 -7.76 7.19
N ASN A 53 15.32 -8.97 7.52
CA ASN A 53 16.43 -9.62 6.82
C ASN A 53 16.19 -9.74 5.30
N PHE A 54 14.97 -10.10 4.88
CA PHE A 54 14.65 -10.22 3.47
C PHE A 54 14.71 -8.86 2.75
N SER A 55 14.03 -7.84 3.28
CA SER A 55 13.99 -6.52 2.66
C SER A 55 15.35 -5.80 2.68
N LYS A 56 16.18 -6.06 3.69
CA LYS A 56 17.58 -5.60 3.71
C LYS A 56 18.38 -6.24 2.59
N ALA A 57 18.37 -7.58 2.49
CA ALA A 57 19.06 -8.30 1.43
C ALA A 57 18.58 -7.86 0.03
N LEU A 58 17.26 -7.63 -0.14
CA LEU A 58 16.70 -7.15 -1.39
C LEU A 58 17.18 -5.72 -1.75
N CYS A 59 17.34 -4.84 -0.76
CA CYS A 59 17.86 -3.48 -0.97
C CYS A 59 19.38 -3.43 -1.25
N GLU A 60 20.11 -4.51 -0.95
CA GLU A 60 21.56 -4.64 -1.14
C GLU A 60 21.93 -5.33 -2.47
N ILE A 61 20.95 -5.78 -3.26
CA ILE A 61 21.20 -6.40 -4.58
C ILE A 61 21.93 -5.40 -5.48
N GLU A 62 22.97 -5.89 -6.16
CA GLU A 62 23.74 -5.10 -7.11
C GLU A 62 22.92 -4.73 -8.35
N ILE A 63 23.16 -3.55 -8.90
CA ILE A 63 22.55 -3.12 -10.16
C ILE A 63 22.98 -4.06 -11.29
N GLY A 64 22.01 -4.47 -12.11
CA GLY A 64 22.22 -5.47 -13.18
C GLY A 64 22.01 -6.92 -12.75
N SER A 65 21.73 -7.16 -11.45
CA SER A 65 21.36 -8.52 -10.99
C SER A 65 19.99 -8.94 -11.50
N GLN A 66 19.81 -10.26 -11.64
CA GLN A 66 18.51 -10.84 -11.96
C GLN A 66 17.68 -11.01 -10.69
N LEU A 67 16.40 -10.63 -10.75
CA LEU A 67 15.43 -10.80 -9.67
C LEU A 67 14.31 -11.76 -10.12
N THR A 68 14.06 -12.79 -9.33
CA THR A 68 12.97 -13.73 -9.61
C THR A 68 11.74 -13.37 -8.79
N PHE A 69 10.58 -13.30 -9.45
CA PHE A 69 9.31 -13.03 -8.78
C PHE A 69 8.12 -13.65 -9.52
N ARG A 70 7.01 -13.82 -8.82
CA ARG A 70 5.72 -14.24 -9.36
C ARG A 70 4.76 -13.07 -9.26
N ALA A 71 4.20 -12.62 -10.37
CA ALA A 71 3.25 -11.51 -10.48
C ALA A 71 2.42 -11.64 -11.77
N PRO A 72 1.26 -10.90 -11.90
CA PRO A 72 0.60 -10.19 -10.81
C PRO A 72 -0.19 -11.15 -9.92
N LEU A 73 -0.28 -10.85 -8.63
CA LEU A 73 -1.04 -11.62 -7.65
C LEU A 73 -2.05 -10.70 -6.93
N GLY A 74 -3.13 -11.31 -6.45
CA GLY A 74 -4.21 -10.62 -5.76
C GLY A 74 -5.11 -9.78 -6.66
N LYS A 75 -6.08 -9.09 -6.05
CA LYS A 75 -6.99 -8.15 -6.70
C LYS A 75 -6.51 -6.72 -6.45
N GLY A 76 -6.56 -5.90 -7.49
CA GLY A 76 -6.23 -4.48 -7.43
C GLY A 76 -7.41 -3.60 -7.04
N PHE A 77 -7.13 -2.30 -6.91
CA PHE A 77 -8.13 -1.25 -6.73
C PHE A 77 -9.04 -1.11 -7.95
N SER A 78 -10.27 -0.65 -7.72
CA SER A 78 -11.16 -0.23 -8.79
C SER A 78 -10.81 1.20 -9.28
N PHE A 79 -11.22 1.53 -10.51
CA PHE A 79 -10.99 2.87 -11.09
C PHE A 79 -12.31 3.67 -11.23
N LYS A 80 -13.26 3.44 -10.33
CA LYS A 80 -14.59 4.06 -10.37
C LYS A 80 -14.58 5.31 -9.49
N SER A 81 -13.93 6.38 -9.95
CA SER A 81 -13.86 7.67 -9.28
C SER A 81 -13.51 8.76 -10.28
N GLU A 82 -14.11 9.93 -10.13
CA GLU A 82 -13.83 11.14 -10.92
C GLU A 82 -12.97 12.15 -10.16
N LYS A 83 -13.00 12.09 -8.82
CA LYS A 83 -12.22 12.94 -7.91
C LYS A 83 -11.62 12.13 -6.76
N PRO A 84 -10.68 11.21 -7.06
CA PRO A 84 -10.09 10.34 -6.06
C PRO A 84 -9.14 11.08 -5.11
N VAL A 85 -9.15 10.65 -3.85
CA VAL A 85 -8.08 10.96 -2.89
C VAL A 85 -7.35 9.68 -2.50
N LEU A 86 -6.02 9.71 -2.57
CA LEU A 86 -5.12 8.59 -2.33
C LEU A 86 -4.36 8.85 -1.02
N LEU A 87 -4.34 7.90 -0.08
CA LEU A 87 -3.64 8.07 1.20
C LEU A 87 -2.61 6.96 1.42
N GLY A 88 -1.33 7.35 1.43
CA GLY A 88 -0.19 6.46 1.62
C GLY A 88 0.52 6.69 2.95
N GLY A 89 0.55 5.68 3.83
CA GLY A 89 1.38 5.69 5.04
C GLY A 89 2.66 4.88 4.85
N GLY A 90 3.83 5.53 4.94
CA GLY A 90 5.11 4.86 4.71
C GLY A 90 5.15 4.13 3.36
N CYS A 91 5.60 2.87 3.34
CA CYS A 91 5.66 2.05 2.12
C CYS A 91 4.29 1.78 1.47
N GLY A 92 3.18 2.05 2.14
CA GLY A 92 1.85 2.07 1.53
C GLY A 92 1.69 3.11 0.42
N ALA A 93 2.62 4.06 0.29
CA ALA A 93 2.71 4.96 -0.86
C ALA A 93 2.97 4.21 -2.19
N ALA A 94 3.61 3.03 -2.18
CA ALA A 94 3.99 2.29 -3.38
C ALA A 94 2.81 1.97 -4.32
N PRO A 95 1.74 1.25 -3.89
CA PRO A 95 0.60 0.96 -4.75
C PRO A 95 -0.18 2.21 -5.13
N LEU A 96 -0.13 3.28 -4.32
CA LEU A 96 -0.81 4.53 -4.61
C LEU A 96 -0.05 5.39 -5.62
N PHE A 97 1.27 5.29 -5.69
CA PHE A 97 2.05 5.87 -6.78
C PHE A 97 1.65 5.26 -8.12
N PHE A 98 1.53 3.93 -8.18
CA PHE A 98 1.01 3.25 -9.36
C PHE A 98 -0.43 3.69 -9.68
N MET A 99 -1.28 3.83 -8.65
CA MET A 99 -2.67 4.29 -8.82
C MET A 99 -2.75 5.71 -9.37
N ALA A 100 -1.96 6.65 -8.85
CA ALA A 100 -1.90 8.02 -9.33
C ALA A 100 -1.49 8.10 -10.81
N ARG A 101 -0.50 7.30 -11.23
CA ARG A 101 -0.09 7.19 -12.65
C ARG A 101 -1.23 6.66 -13.52
N THR A 102 -1.94 5.65 -13.05
CA THR A 102 -3.09 5.10 -13.77
C THR A 102 -4.23 6.12 -13.91
N PHE A 103 -4.55 6.88 -12.86
CA PHE A 103 -5.54 7.96 -12.96
C PHE A 103 -5.09 9.06 -13.94
N ALA A 104 -3.81 9.43 -13.94
CA ALA A 104 -3.28 10.40 -14.89
C ALA A 104 -3.38 9.91 -16.35
N GLU A 105 -3.12 8.63 -16.62
CA GLU A 105 -3.31 8.01 -17.93
C GLU A 105 -4.79 8.04 -18.36
N LEU A 106 -5.71 7.88 -17.42
CA LEU A 106 -7.16 8.01 -17.63
C LEU A 106 -7.64 9.47 -17.69
N LYS A 107 -6.74 10.46 -17.53
CA LYS A 107 -7.02 11.90 -17.47
C LYS A 107 -7.95 12.29 -16.30
N ILE A 108 -7.83 11.59 -15.20
CA ILE A 108 -8.52 11.85 -13.93
C ILE A 108 -7.54 12.53 -12.97
N GLU A 109 -7.87 13.74 -12.53
CA GLU A 109 -7.08 14.45 -11.54
C GLU A 109 -7.25 13.80 -10.16
N SER A 110 -6.14 13.43 -9.52
CA SER A 110 -6.15 12.85 -8.18
C SER A 110 -5.38 13.73 -7.18
N THR A 111 -5.79 13.67 -5.91
CA THR A 111 -5.04 14.23 -4.80
C THR A 111 -4.41 13.09 -4.02
N THR A 112 -3.12 13.18 -3.73
CA THR A 112 -2.40 12.17 -2.94
C THR A 112 -1.92 12.78 -1.63
N ILE A 113 -2.22 12.14 -0.51
CA ILE A 113 -1.68 12.46 0.80
C ILE A 113 -0.68 11.37 1.17
N ILE A 114 0.56 11.75 1.39
CA ILE A 114 1.61 10.83 1.87
C ILE A 114 2.02 11.23 3.28
N GLY A 115 2.13 10.26 4.16
CA GLY A 115 2.49 10.49 5.56
C GLY A 115 3.57 9.57 6.07
N ALA A 116 4.33 10.10 7.00
CA ALA A 116 5.35 9.38 7.74
C ALA A 116 5.52 9.97 9.14
N ALA A 117 6.26 9.26 10.02
CA ALA A 117 6.57 9.79 11.35
C ALA A 117 7.42 11.06 11.28
N THR A 118 8.36 11.11 10.33
CA THR A 118 9.36 12.18 10.16
C THR A 118 9.62 12.44 8.68
N GLU A 119 10.19 13.60 8.33
CA GLU A 119 10.50 13.99 6.95
C GLU A 119 11.37 12.98 6.21
N ASP A 120 12.40 12.45 6.85
CA ASP A 120 13.36 11.51 6.25
C ASP A 120 12.72 10.15 5.89
N ARG A 121 11.53 9.85 6.43
CA ARG A 121 10.74 8.65 6.13
C ARG A 121 9.66 8.86 5.07
N LEU A 122 9.40 10.10 4.66
CA LEU A 122 8.44 10.37 3.57
C LEU A 122 8.91 9.73 2.26
N ILE A 123 8.01 8.99 1.62
CA ILE A 123 8.25 8.43 0.30
C ILE A 123 7.98 9.52 -0.74
N ARG A 124 9.05 10.15 -1.19
CA ARG A 124 8.99 11.20 -2.20
C ARG A 124 9.39 10.67 -3.56
N ASN A 125 8.67 11.08 -4.57
CA ASN A 125 9.04 10.85 -5.97
C ASN A 125 8.69 12.13 -6.75
N GLU A 126 9.66 12.71 -7.44
CA GLU A 126 9.48 13.94 -8.22
C GLU A 126 8.46 13.79 -9.36
N ASN A 127 8.14 12.55 -9.71
CA ASN A 127 7.23 12.23 -10.82
C ASN A 127 5.82 11.79 -10.35
N TRP A 128 5.36 12.21 -9.17
CA TRP A 128 3.97 12.01 -8.80
C TRP A 128 3.04 12.77 -9.76
N PRO A 129 2.20 12.09 -10.54
CA PRO A 129 1.33 12.73 -11.50
C PRO A 129 -0.01 13.18 -10.86
N SER A 130 0.04 13.66 -9.64
CA SER A 130 -1.10 14.11 -8.84
C SER A 130 -0.71 15.32 -8.00
N ARG A 131 -1.70 16.04 -7.45
CA ARG A 131 -1.46 17.00 -6.37
C ARG A 131 -1.01 16.23 -5.14
N VAL A 132 0.23 16.42 -4.68
CA VAL A 132 0.77 15.75 -3.50
C VAL A 132 0.74 16.68 -2.28
N LEU A 133 0.23 16.16 -1.18
CA LEU A 133 0.26 16.77 0.14
C LEU A 133 1.02 15.86 1.09
N GLU A 134 1.92 16.44 1.88
CA GLU A 134 2.77 15.71 2.82
C GLU A 134 2.31 15.93 4.25
N THR A 135 2.41 14.89 5.09
CA THR A 135 2.18 14.98 6.53
C THR A 135 3.31 14.29 7.29
N THR A 136 3.72 14.88 8.42
CA THR A 136 4.63 14.22 9.36
C THR A 136 4.08 14.33 10.77
N ASP A 137 4.16 13.23 11.53
CA ASP A 137 3.64 13.18 12.89
C ASP A 137 4.37 14.18 13.81
N ASP A 138 5.68 14.41 13.56
CA ASP A 138 6.52 15.35 14.31
C ASP A 138 6.53 16.78 13.76
N GLY A 139 5.85 17.04 12.62
CA GLY A 139 5.77 18.35 11.99
C GLY A 139 7.05 18.81 11.27
N THR A 140 8.00 17.90 10.99
CA THR A 140 9.26 18.24 10.31
C THR A 140 9.06 18.58 8.83
N ALA A 141 7.96 18.11 8.20
CA ALA A 141 7.59 18.49 6.84
C ALA A 141 6.07 18.45 6.63
N GLY A 142 5.58 19.34 5.77
CA GLY A 142 4.17 19.40 5.38
C GLY A 142 3.23 19.73 6.53
N PHE A 143 2.08 19.05 6.57
CA PHE A 143 1.10 19.19 7.65
C PHE A 143 1.61 18.49 8.92
N HIS A 144 1.57 19.19 10.06
CA HIS A 144 1.91 18.62 11.36
C HIS A 144 0.74 17.76 11.86
N GLY A 145 0.85 16.47 11.75
CA GLY A 145 -0.18 15.48 12.07
C GLY A 145 -0.16 14.31 11.08
N ASN A 146 -1.16 13.46 11.16
CA ASN A 146 -1.24 12.28 10.30
C ASN A 146 -2.13 12.49 9.06
N CYS A 147 -2.06 11.56 8.11
CA CYS A 147 -2.84 11.60 6.86
C CYS A 147 -4.35 11.72 7.09
N VAL A 148 -4.88 11.10 8.15
CA VAL A 148 -6.32 11.08 8.42
C VAL A 148 -6.81 12.46 8.87
N GLN A 149 -6.03 13.14 9.71
CA GLN A 149 -6.34 14.50 10.15
C GLN A 149 -6.34 15.47 8.97
N LEU A 150 -5.32 15.41 8.11
CA LEU A 150 -5.29 16.24 6.90
C LEU A 150 -6.46 15.94 5.96
N LEU A 151 -6.80 14.66 5.77
CA LEU A 151 -7.97 14.31 4.96
C LEU A 151 -9.26 14.87 5.55
N GLU A 152 -9.48 14.76 6.88
CA GLU A 152 -10.67 15.31 7.54
C GLU A 152 -10.79 16.82 7.29
N ASP A 153 -9.68 17.57 7.42
CA ASP A 153 -9.63 19.01 7.12
C ASP A 153 -9.92 19.34 5.65
N LEU A 154 -9.50 18.46 4.72
CA LEU A 154 -9.75 18.65 3.29
C LEU A 154 -11.20 18.35 2.92
N LEU A 155 -11.80 17.33 3.51
CA LEU A 155 -13.19 16.96 3.26
C LEU A 155 -14.21 18.05 3.66
N ASP A 156 -13.81 18.96 4.55
CA ASP A 156 -14.62 20.12 4.91
C ASP A 156 -14.50 21.28 3.89
N LYS A 157 -13.53 21.22 2.98
CA LYS A 157 -13.21 22.28 2.01
C LYS A 157 -13.33 21.85 0.56
N GLU A 158 -13.12 20.57 0.28
CA GLU A 158 -13.05 19.99 -1.06
C GLU A 158 -13.92 18.73 -1.13
N GLN A 159 -14.44 18.45 -2.32
CA GLN A 159 -15.23 17.24 -2.54
C GLN A 159 -14.36 16.17 -3.19
N PHE A 160 -14.33 14.99 -2.57
CA PHE A 160 -13.79 13.76 -3.13
C PHE A 160 -14.91 12.72 -3.20
N ASP A 161 -14.89 11.89 -4.21
CA ASP A 161 -15.93 10.89 -4.43
C ASP A 161 -15.50 9.48 -4.00
N LYS A 162 -14.19 9.26 -3.76
CA LYS A 162 -13.68 7.99 -3.27
C LYS A 162 -12.30 8.13 -2.63
N ILE A 163 -12.10 7.35 -1.56
CA ILE A 163 -10.83 7.22 -0.85
C ILE A 163 -10.16 5.91 -1.26
N TYR A 164 -8.87 5.98 -1.57
CA TYR A 164 -8.00 4.80 -1.77
C TYR A 164 -6.85 4.88 -0.80
N ALA A 165 -6.61 3.83 -0.02
CA ALA A 165 -5.61 3.88 1.02
C ALA A 165 -4.76 2.62 1.13
N CYS A 166 -3.49 2.82 1.49
CA CYS A 166 -2.57 1.76 1.87
C CYS A 166 -1.61 2.29 2.93
N GLY A 167 -1.39 1.51 4.00
CA GLY A 167 -0.50 1.90 5.08
C GLY A 167 -0.75 1.11 6.35
N PRO A 168 -0.19 1.57 7.48
CA PRO A 168 -0.33 0.89 8.77
C PRO A 168 -1.78 0.67 9.18
N GLU A 169 -2.06 -0.46 9.79
CA GLU A 169 -3.42 -0.84 10.19
C GLU A 169 -4.14 0.19 11.08
N PRO A 170 -3.49 0.89 12.04
CA PRO A 170 -4.12 1.98 12.78
C PRO A 170 -4.61 3.13 11.88
N MET A 171 -3.85 3.50 10.84
CA MET A 171 -4.27 4.50 9.84
C MET A 171 -5.50 4.01 9.07
N ILE A 172 -5.47 2.75 8.61
CA ILE A 172 -6.60 2.14 7.88
C ILE A 172 -7.86 2.15 8.75
N MET A 173 -7.77 1.76 10.03
CA MET A 173 -8.91 1.76 10.96
C MET A 173 -9.50 3.16 11.14
N ALA A 174 -8.67 4.18 11.31
CA ALA A 174 -9.13 5.56 11.42
C ALA A 174 -9.80 6.06 10.13
N LEU A 175 -9.26 5.67 8.96
CA LEU A 175 -9.84 6.01 7.65
C LEU A 175 -11.19 5.34 7.41
N LEU A 176 -11.36 4.07 7.81
CA LEU A 176 -12.65 3.38 7.71
C LEU A 176 -13.72 4.08 8.54
N GLN A 177 -13.39 4.51 9.76
CA GLN A 177 -14.29 5.28 10.64
C GLN A 177 -14.62 6.65 10.02
N LEU A 178 -13.64 7.35 9.47
CA LEU A 178 -13.87 8.64 8.81
C LEU A 178 -14.74 8.50 7.55
N ALA A 179 -14.47 7.49 6.72
CA ALA A 179 -15.23 7.20 5.51
C ALA A 179 -16.71 6.89 5.85
N GLU A 180 -16.95 6.11 6.90
CA GLU A 180 -18.29 5.83 7.41
C GLU A 180 -18.99 7.09 7.92
N LYS A 181 -18.31 7.91 8.73
CA LYS A 181 -18.83 9.18 9.27
C LYS A 181 -19.21 10.18 8.17
N LYS A 182 -18.42 10.22 7.08
CA LYS A 182 -18.59 11.18 5.97
C LYS A 182 -19.38 10.59 4.78
N ASP A 183 -19.80 9.32 4.86
CA ASP A 183 -20.50 8.58 3.79
C ASP A 183 -19.75 8.61 2.45
N ILE A 184 -18.43 8.38 2.50
CA ILE A 184 -17.56 8.38 1.31
C ILE A 184 -17.10 6.95 1.04
N PRO A 185 -17.25 6.43 -0.19
CA PRO A 185 -16.70 5.13 -0.57
C PRO A 185 -15.18 5.05 -0.35
N ILE A 186 -14.72 3.92 0.17
CA ILE A 186 -13.30 3.68 0.43
C ILE A 186 -12.89 2.29 -0.02
N GLU A 187 -11.71 2.17 -0.59
CA GLU A 187 -10.98 0.92 -0.78
C GLU A 187 -9.62 1.01 -0.09
N VAL A 188 -9.28 -0.02 0.65
CA VAL A 188 -8.00 -0.11 1.37
C VAL A 188 -7.23 -1.36 0.98
N SER A 189 -5.91 -1.26 0.90
CA SER A 189 -5.03 -2.41 0.72
C SER A 189 -4.57 -2.90 2.08
N LEU A 190 -4.90 -4.15 2.42
CA LEU A 190 -4.58 -4.77 3.71
C LEU A 190 -3.28 -5.56 3.64
N GLU A 191 -2.50 -5.51 4.72
CA GLU A 191 -1.29 -6.30 4.88
C GLU A 191 -1.56 -7.52 5.75
N ARG A 192 -1.13 -8.69 5.29
CA ARG A 192 -1.14 -9.94 6.06
C ARG A 192 0.10 -10.77 5.73
N TYR A 193 0.48 -11.62 6.65
CA TYR A 193 1.60 -12.53 6.41
C TYR A 193 1.26 -13.52 5.31
N MET A 194 2.03 -13.52 4.22
CA MET A 194 1.81 -14.40 3.07
C MET A 194 2.97 -15.38 2.89
N LYS A 195 2.64 -16.61 2.52
CA LYS A 195 3.61 -17.66 2.15
C LYS A 195 3.49 -18.06 0.69
N CYS A 196 2.32 -18.61 0.30
CA CYS A 196 2.17 -19.11 -1.08
C CYS A 196 1.77 -18.02 -2.09
N GLY A 197 1.02 -17.01 -1.68
CA GLY A 197 0.52 -15.94 -2.56
C GLY A 197 -0.57 -16.38 -3.56
N VAL A 198 -1.02 -17.64 -3.53
CA VAL A 198 -1.91 -18.25 -4.54
C VAL A 198 -3.09 -19.02 -3.92
N GLY A 199 -3.47 -18.75 -2.69
CA GLY A 199 -4.66 -19.30 -2.05
C GLY A 199 -4.54 -20.72 -1.51
N LEU A 200 -3.35 -21.35 -1.53
CA LEU A 200 -3.21 -22.76 -1.14
C LEU A 200 -2.99 -22.99 0.36
N CYS A 201 -2.20 -22.14 1.02
CA CYS A 201 -1.74 -22.44 2.39
C CYS A 201 -2.64 -21.88 3.49
N GLY A 202 -3.61 -21.01 3.19
CA GLY A 202 -4.50 -20.40 4.17
C GLY A 202 -3.85 -19.44 5.16
N HIS A 203 -2.53 -19.16 5.02
CA HIS A 203 -1.77 -18.40 6.01
C HIS A 203 -2.19 -16.93 6.10
N CYS A 204 -2.67 -16.35 5.00
CA CYS A 204 -3.18 -14.99 4.90
C CYS A 204 -4.71 -14.90 5.10
N ALA A 205 -5.35 -15.98 5.60
CA ALA A 205 -6.77 -15.97 5.87
C ALA A 205 -7.10 -15.00 7.01
N VAL A 206 -8.19 -14.24 6.85
CA VAL A 206 -8.70 -13.28 7.81
C VAL A 206 -10.04 -13.77 8.37
N ASP A 207 -10.16 -13.73 9.69
CA ASP A 207 -11.36 -14.18 10.40
C ASP A 207 -12.52 -13.18 10.24
N PRO A 208 -13.81 -13.67 10.28
CA PRO A 208 -14.24 -15.04 10.56
C PRO A 208 -14.42 -15.90 9.31
N GLU A 209 -14.47 -15.32 8.11
CA GLU A 209 -14.88 -15.99 6.88
C GLU A 209 -13.74 -16.78 6.22
N GLY A 210 -12.51 -16.64 6.72
CA GLY A 210 -11.33 -17.22 6.07
C GLY A 210 -10.98 -16.55 4.75
N TRP A 211 -11.32 -15.26 4.60
CA TRP A 211 -11.01 -14.45 3.41
C TRP A 211 -9.51 -14.43 3.13
N LEU A 212 -9.12 -14.89 1.95
CA LEU A 212 -7.72 -15.05 1.57
C LEU A 212 -7.17 -13.76 0.94
N VAL A 213 -6.42 -12.98 1.71
CA VAL A 213 -5.84 -11.71 1.26
C VAL A 213 -5.02 -11.85 -0.03
N CYS A 214 -4.34 -12.97 -0.24
CA CYS A 214 -3.50 -13.18 -1.42
C CYS A 214 -4.26 -13.44 -2.73
N THR A 215 -5.54 -13.82 -2.70
CA THR A 215 -6.33 -14.14 -3.90
C THR A 215 -7.61 -13.32 -4.00
N GLU A 216 -8.27 -13.06 -2.88
CA GLU A 216 -9.52 -12.30 -2.83
C GLU A 216 -9.28 -10.81 -2.52
N GLY A 217 -8.12 -10.47 -1.93
CA GLY A 217 -7.57 -9.15 -1.68
C GLY A 217 -6.28 -8.91 -2.49
N PRO A 218 -5.35 -8.05 -2.01
CA PRO A 218 -5.34 -7.36 -0.71
C PRO A 218 -6.33 -6.21 -0.58
N VAL A 219 -6.92 -5.74 -1.67
CA VAL A 219 -7.86 -4.63 -1.66
C VAL A 219 -9.23 -5.07 -1.16
N ALA A 220 -9.75 -4.34 -0.19
CA ALA A 220 -11.08 -4.50 0.40
C ALA A 220 -11.80 -3.15 0.46
N ASP A 221 -13.12 -3.16 0.26
CA ASP A 221 -13.99 -2.02 0.49
C ASP A 221 -14.46 -1.95 1.96
N LEU A 222 -15.23 -0.91 2.29
CA LEU A 222 -15.74 -0.70 3.64
C LEU A 222 -16.59 -1.87 4.14
N ASP A 223 -17.46 -2.42 3.28
CA ASP A 223 -18.37 -3.49 3.67
C ASP A 223 -17.59 -4.77 3.98
N LYS A 224 -16.57 -5.09 3.17
CA LYS A 224 -15.68 -6.21 3.46
C LYS A 224 -14.91 -5.99 4.75
N CYS A 225 -14.34 -4.80 4.97
CA CYS A 225 -13.59 -4.48 6.19
C CYS A 225 -14.43 -4.61 7.46
N ARG A 226 -15.71 -4.24 7.42
CA ARG A 226 -16.64 -4.41 8.55
C ARG A 226 -16.85 -5.87 8.95
N CYS A 227 -16.72 -6.80 8.02
CA CYS A 227 -16.84 -8.23 8.28
C CYS A 227 -15.58 -8.85 8.91
N LEU A 228 -14.44 -8.14 8.90
CA LEU A 228 -13.16 -8.67 9.35
C LEU A 228 -12.97 -8.46 10.86
N ASN A 229 -13.16 -9.52 11.66
CA ASN A 229 -13.11 -9.42 13.12
C ASN A 229 -11.71 -9.15 13.70
N GLU A 230 -10.66 -9.45 12.97
CA GLU A 230 -9.28 -9.29 13.43
C GLU A 230 -8.70 -7.89 13.13
N LEU A 231 -9.29 -7.15 12.19
CA LEU A 231 -8.78 -5.86 11.77
C LEU A 231 -8.71 -4.87 12.95
N GLY A 232 -7.54 -4.31 13.20
CA GLY A 232 -7.25 -3.43 14.34
C GLY A 232 -7.11 -4.13 15.69
N LYS A 233 -7.17 -5.46 15.76
CA LYS A 233 -7.11 -6.22 17.03
C LYS A 233 -5.93 -7.17 17.08
N TYR A 234 -5.72 -7.96 16.03
CA TYR A 234 -4.64 -8.93 15.97
C TYR A 234 -4.31 -9.32 14.52
N HIS A 235 -3.17 -9.94 14.35
CA HIS A 235 -2.77 -10.56 13.09
C HIS A 235 -2.12 -11.93 13.35
N ARG A 236 -1.88 -12.72 12.31
CA ARG A 236 -1.16 -13.99 12.40
C ARG A 236 0.30 -13.78 11.98
N ASN A 237 1.22 -14.25 12.82
CA ASN A 237 2.66 -14.21 12.51
C ASN A 237 3.10 -15.34 11.55
N ALA A 238 4.40 -15.43 11.26
CA ALA A 238 4.98 -16.45 10.39
C ALA A 238 4.67 -17.90 10.81
N ALA A 239 4.44 -18.16 12.07
CA ALA A 239 4.07 -19.48 12.60
C ALA A 239 2.55 -19.72 12.61
N GLY A 240 1.73 -18.77 12.14
CA GLY A 240 0.27 -18.83 12.18
C GLY A 240 -0.33 -18.52 13.55
N LYS A 241 0.49 -18.11 14.53
CA LYS A 241 0.01 -17.74 15.86
C LYS A 241 -0.60 -16.34 15.82
N ARG A 242 -1.70 -16.16 16.53
CA ARG A 242 -2.28 -14.85 16.80
C ARG A 242 -1.32 -13.99 17.61
N VAL A 243 -1.17 -12.73 17.18
CA VAL A 243 -0.41 -11.68 17.84
C VAL A 243 -1.33 -10.47 17.95
N ASP A 244 -1.65 -10.06 19.16
CA ASP A 244 -2.47 -8.88 19.41
C ASP A 244 -1.66 -7.60 19.13
N HIS A 245 -2.34 -6.52 18.70
CA HIS A 245 -1.74 -5.21 18.37
C HIS A 245 -1.46 -4.38 19.62
#